data_60f4774f1ae43370b70c10ba6a237ad8
#
_entry.id   60f4774f1ae43370b70c10ba6a237ad8
#
_cell.length_a   1.000
_cell.length_b   1.000
_cell.length_c   1.000
_cell.angle_alpha   90.00
_cell.angle_beta   90.00
_cell.angle_gamma   90.00
#
_symmetry.space_group_name_H-M   'P 1'
#
loop_
_entity.id
_entity.type
_entity.pdbx_description
1 polymer ?
#
loop_
_entity_poly.entity_id
_entity_poly.type
_entity_poly.pdbx_seq_one_letter_code
_entity_poly.pdbx_strand_id
1 'polypeptide(L)'
;MKRILIVDDDSSTGAMLKFVIAREQLGEVVGTVSDEIQAVDEILFYQPDIVLIDLLFPHTDGIQIMTHAMARGAVSHFIMISQAQDKNMEEMAYKEGIDFFVHKPINILEIRKVLQNVIQITEMEQMLSAVRQAVLPSSMAAPAEDSNWRQKLQEILADIGIWGITGSREIVVAVWYLKERHLLDTHQEYQLADVYQRVGQELYGSETSAARQKGIEQKIRRAIQKAQTHLASRGTEDFYDDIFIEYASRLFDFGQVQQEMRLLQGKTDQPGKINTKKFFEGLLLKLD
;
A
#
# COMPACT_ATOMS: atom_id res chain seq x y z
N MET A 1 3.50 6.84 12.31
CA MET A 1 4.61 5.89 12.09
C MET A 1 5.08 6.05 10.66
N LYS A 2 6.39 6.02 10.35
CA LYS A 2 6.89 6.23 8.99
C LYS A 2 6.62 5.01 8.12
N ARG A 3 6.22 5.26 6.88
CA ARG A 3 5.85 4.24 5.89
C ARG A 3 7.05 3.90 5.03
N ILE A 4 7.45 2.64 5.03
CA ILE A 4 8.65 2.17 4.36
C ILE A 4 8.27 1.15 3.28
N LEU A 5 8.72 1.37 2.04
CA LEU A 5 8.62 0.42 0.95
C LEU A 5 9.98 -0.23 0.70
N ILE A 6 10.00 -1.55 0.48
CA ILE A 6 11.21 -2.30 0.14
C ILE A 6 11.09 -2.72 -1.32
N VAL A 7 12.10 -2.41 -2.13
CA VAL A 7 12.19 -2.76 -3.55
C VAL A 7 13.49 -3.54 -3.76
N ASP A 8 13.40 -4.86 -3.81
CA ASP A 8 14.57 -5.77 -3.89
C ASP A 8 14.10 -7.09 -4.50
N ASP A 9 14.77 -7.60 -5.53
CA ASP A 9 14.43 -8.87 -6.17
C ASP A 9 14.84 -10.10 -5.31
N ASP A 10 15.77 -9.91 -4.36
CA ASP A 10 16.10 -10.93 -3.37
C ASP A 10 15.11 -10.93 -2.20
N SER A 11 14.23 -11.91 -2.20
CA SER A 11 13.23 -12.11 -1.14
C SER A 11 13.84 -12.26 0.26
N SER A 12 15.07 -12.76 0.36
CA SER A 12 15.80 -12.97 1.63
C SER A 12 16.19 -11.62 2.23
N THR A 13 16.71 -10.71 1.41
CA THR A 13 17.02 -9.32 1.79
C THR A 13 15.75 -8.60 2.25
N GLY A 14 14.67 -8.70 1.47
CA GLY A 14 13.37 -8.11 1.84
C GLY A 14 12.83 -8.64 3.18
N ALA A 15 12.91 -9.94 3.43
CA ALA A 15 12.46 -10.53 4.68
C ALA A 15 13.32 -10.08 5.88
N MET A 16 14.63 -9.99 5.70
CA MET A 16 15.57 -9.53 6.73
C MET A 16 15.32 -8.06 7.08
N LEU A 17 15.15 -7.18 6.08
CA LEU A 17 14.84 -5.78 6.29
C LEU A 17 13.51 -5.59 7.04
N LYS A 18 12.46 -6.32 6.65
CA LYS A 18 11.18 -6.34 7.38
C LYS A 18 11.36 -6.70 8.85
N PHE A 19 12.13 -7.77 9.13
CA PHE A 19 12.38 -8.20 10.48
C PHE A 19 13.10 -7.13 11.30
N VAL A 20 14.13 -6.48 10.73
CA VAL A 20 14.89 -5.42 11.41
C VAL A 20 14.00 -4.21 11.69
N ILE A 21 13.23 -3.75 10.69
CA ILE A 21 12.33 -2.58 10.82
C ILE A 21 11.30 -2.82 11.92
N ALA A 22 10.66 -3.99 11.93
CA ALA A 22 9.66 -4.36 12.94
C ALA A 22 10.27 -4.49 14.34
N ARG A 23 11.40 -5.19 14.47
CA ARG A 23 12.08 -5.42 15.74
C ARG A 23 12.55 -4.12 16.39
N GLU A 24 13.12 -3.21 15.61
CA GLU A 24 13.67 -1.95 16.08
C GLU A 24 12.64 -0.81 16.10
N GLN A 25 11.37 -1.11 15.76
CA GLN A 25 10.24 -0.16 15.71
C GLN A 25 10.53 1.10 14.85
N LEU A 26 11.21 0.91 13.71
CA LEU A 26 11.67 2.02 12.86
C LEU A 26 10.59 2.56 11.93
N GLY A 27 9.49 1.83 11.73
CA GLY A 27 8.41 2.23 10.85
C GLY A 27 7.48 1.07 10.52
N GLU A 28 6.58 1.31 9.57
CA GLU A 28 5.68 0.32 9.00
C GLU A 28 6.13 -0.05 7.58
N VAL A 29 6.36 -1.33 7.31
CA VAL A 29 6.63 -1.79 5.95
C VAL A 29 5.32 -1.92 5.20
N VAL A 30 5.02 -0.95 4.33
CA VAL A 30 3.77 -0.87 3.56
C VAL A 30 3.75 -1.82 2.37
N GLY A 31 4.90 -2.30 1.91
CA GLY A 31 4.99 -3.26 0.81
C GLY A 31 6.41 -3.79 0.63
N THR A 32 6.52 -4.88 -0.14
CA THR A 32 7.78 -5.40 -0.67
C THR A 32 7.57 -5.72 -2.14
N VAL A 33 8.39 -5.17 -2.99
CA VAL A 33 8.31 -5.24 -4.44
C VAL A 33 9.55 -5.96 -4.94
N SER A 34 9.37 -7.07 -5.63
CA SER A 34 10.46 -7.85 -6.24
C SER A 34 10.52 -7.73 -7.75
N ASP A 35 9.49 -7.10 -8.36
CA ASP A 35 9.39 -6.88 -9.80
C ASP A 35 9.75 -5.43 -10.12
N GLU A 36 10.87 -5.23 -10.79
CA GLU A 36 11.38 -3.93 -11.20
C GLU A 36 10.41 -3.15 -12.11
N ILE A 37 9.61 -3.86 -12.93
CA ILE A 37 8.64 -3.24 -13.84
C ILE A 37 7.51 -2.57 -13.06
N GLN A 38 7.13 -3.14 -11.91
CA GLN A 38 6.07 -2.62 -11.07
C GLN A 38 6.57 -1.60 -10.03
N ALA A 39 7.88 -1.52 -9.81
CA ALA A 39 8.47 -0.74 -8.72
C ALA A 39 8.06 0.73 -8.72
N VAL A 40 8.11 1.41 -9.88
CA VAL A 40 7.71 2.83 -10.00
C VAL A 40 6.24 3.01 -9.65
N ASP A 41 5.38 2.16 -10.16
CA ASP A 41 3.93 2.25 -9.91
C ASP A 41 3.59 1.93 -8.46
N GLU A 42 4.30 1.00 -7.82
CA GLU A 42 4.12 0.68 -6.41
C GLU A 42 4.62 1.82 -5.49
N ILE A 43 5.74 2.49 -5.83
CA ILE A 43 6.20 3.69 -5.12
C ILE A 43 5.14 4.78 -5.18
N LEU A 44 4.58 5.06 -6.36
CA LEU A 44 3.55 6.07 -6.54
C LEU A 44 2.23 5.69 -5.86
N PHE A 45 1.91 4.41 -5.81
CA PHE A 45 0.70 3.90 -5.17
C PHE A 45 0.79 3.98 -3.65
N TYR A 46 1.87 3.44 -3.06
CA TYR A 46 2.03 3.44 -1.62
C TYR A 46 2.39 4.81 -1.06
N GLN A 47 2.96 5.72 -1.86
CA GLN A 47 3.48 7.01 -1.41
C GLN A 47 4.23 6.87 -0.07
N PRO A 48 5.26 6.01 0.00
CA PRO A 48 6.00 5.78 1.22
C PRO A 48 6.79 7.01 1.63
N ASP A 49 7.05 7.18 2.93
CA ASP A 49 8.01 8.20 3.40
C ASP A 49 9.43 7.82 2.99
N ILE A 50 9.75 6.51 3.02
CA ILE A 50 11.10 6.00 2.75
C ILE A 50 11.00 4.79 1.80
N VAL A 51 11.87 4.76 0.79
CA VAL A 51 12.07 3.61 -0.11
C VAL A 51 13.45 3.03 0.14
N LEU A 52 13.51 1.76 0.52
CA LEU A 52 14.73 0.95 0.52
C LEU A 52 14.79 0.23 -0.82
N ILE A 53 15.77 0.56 -1.68
CA ILE A 53 15.82 0.05 -3.04
C ILE A 53 17.16 -0.60 -3.36
N ASP A 54 17.14 -1.81 -3.92
CA ASP A 54 18.36 -2.40 -4.49
C ASP A 54 18.82 -1.59 -5.69
N LEU A 55 20.12 -1.45 -5.84
CA LEU A 55 20.72 -0.82 -7.01
C LEU A 55 20.65 -1.71 -8.25
N LEU A 56 20.79 -3.03 -8.09
CA LEU A 56 20.97 -3.97 -9.19
C LEU A 56 19.71 -4.81 -9.40
N PHE A 57 19.09 -4.65 -10.57
CA PHE A 57 17.99 -5.49 -11.05
C PHE A 57 18.36 -6.14 -12.38
N PRO A 58 17.68 -7.23 -12.82
CA PRO A 58 18.01 -7.95 -14.04
C PRO A 58 17.95 -7.13 -15.32
N HIS A 59 17.04 -6.15 -15.44
CA HIS A 59 16.79 -5.39 -16.68
C HIS A 59 16.89 -3.88 -16.52
N THR A 60 17.03 -3.36 -15.29
CA THR A 60 17.16 -1.94 -14.98
C THR A 60 18.06 -1.76 -13.76
N ASP A 61 18.23 -0.54 -13.29
CA ASP A 61 18.88 -0.27 -12.01
C ASP A 61 18.00 0.58 -11.09
N GLY A 62 18.31 0.54 -9.79
CA GLY A 62 17.55 1.27 -8.78
C GLY A 62 17.57 2.78 -8.97
N ILE A 63 18.61 3.34 -9.61
CA ILE A 63 18.71 4.79 -9.91
C ILE A 63 17.64 5.17 -10.93
N GLN A 64 17.47 4.35 -11.99
CA GLN A 64 16.44 4.59 -13.00
C GLN A 64 15.04 4.47 -12.42
N ILE A 65 14.78 3.47 -11.56
CA ILE A 65 13.49 3.33 -10.88
C ILE A 65 13.21 4.58 -10.03
N MET A 66 14.16 5.02 -9.23
CA MET A 66 14.06 6.21 -8.40
C MET A 66 13.77 7.46 -9.23
N THR A 67 14.59 7.73 -10.25
CA THR A 67 14.44 8.93 -11.08
C THR A 67 13.11 8.95 -11.84
N HIS A 68 12.64 7.80 -12.33
CA HIS A 68 11.32 7.70 -12.94
C HIS A 68 10.19 7.92 -11.93
N ALA A 69 10.30 7.41 -10.70
CA ALA A 69 9.31 7.65 -9.66
C ALA A 69 9.26 9.13 -9.28
N MET A 70 10.42 9.79 -9.09
CA MET A 70 10.52 11.22 -8.78
C MET A 70 9.98 12.09 -9.92
N ALA A 71 10.27 11.76 -11.17
CA ALA A 71 9.74 12.46 -12.34
C ALA A 71 8.21 12.36 -12.45
N ARG A 72 7.60 11.31 -11.89
CA ARG A 72 6.14 11.10 -11.81
C ARG A 72 5.52 11.61 -10.50
N GLY A 73 6.29 12.34 -9.67
CA GLY A 73 5.79 13.02 -8.48
C GLY A 73 5.94 12.25 -7.15
N ALA A 74 6.79 11.22 -7.08
CA ALA A 74 7.15 10.62 -5.81
C ALA A 74 7.93 11.60 -4.94
N VAL A 75 7.57 11.70 -3.66
CA VAL A 75 8.18 12.62 -2.67
C VAL A 75 8.84 11.82 -1.54
N SER A 76 9.26 10.61 -1.83
CA SER A 76 9.89 9.69 -0.88
C SER A 76 11.37 9.98 -0.71
N HIS A 77 11.92 9.66 0.47
CA HIS A 77 13.35 9.54 0.68
C HIS A 77 13.85 8.19 0.18
N PHE A 78 14.96 8.17 -0.53
CA PHE A 78 15.51 6.95 -1.13
C PHE A 78 16.80 6.53 -0.45
N ILE A 79 16.84 5.30 0.05
CA ILE A 79 18.03 4.64 0.58
C ILE A 79 18.39 3.51 -0.38
N MET A 80 19.53 3.63 -1.05
CA MET A 80 20.01 2.63 -1.98
C MET A 80 20.78 1.52 -1.25
N ILE A 81 20.55 0.27 -1.61
CA ILE A 81 21.20 -0.89 -1.03
C ILE A 81 21.87 -1.65 -2.16
N SER A 82 23.17 -2.02 -2.05
CA SER A 82 23.84 -2.72 -3.14
C SER A 82 25.04 -3.56 -2.71
N GLN A 83 25.30 -4.60 -3.50
CA GLN A 83 26.57 -5.32 -3.47
C GLN A 83 27.67 -4.65 -4.29
N ALA A 84 27.33 -3.66 -5.13
CA ALA A 84 28.30 -2.99 -5.99
C ALA A 84 29.32 -2.23 -5.16
N GLN A 85 30.61 -2.45 -5.43
CA GLN A 85 31.73 -1.71 -4.87
C GLN A 85 32.22 -0.59 -5.84
N ASP A 86 31.43 -0.30 -6.89
CA ASP A 86 31.77 0.70 -7.88
C ASP A 86 31.43 2.08 -7.35
N LYS A 87 32.45 2.84 -7.00
CA LYS A 87 32.34 4.22 -6.52
C LYS A 87 31.66 5.14 -7.52
N ASN A 88 31.75 4.86 -8.83
CA ASN A 88 31.10 5.70 -9.83
C ASN A 88 29.57 5.56 -9.76
N MET A 89 29.05 4.35 -9.51
CA MET A 89 27.62 4.12 -9.33
C MET A 89 27.09 4.77 -8.05
N GLU A 90 27.85 4.69 -6.96
CA GLU A 90 27.52 5.37 -5.71
C GLU A 90 27.49 6.89 -5.88
N GLU A 91 28.54 7.50 -6.51
CA GLU A 91 28.54 8.92 -6.82
C GLU A 91 27.39 9.35 -7.72
N MET A 92 27.02 8.51 -8.71
CA MET A 92 25.88 8.76 -9.59
C MET A 92 24.55 8.72 -8.83
N ALA A 93 24.37 7.75 -7.94
CA ALA A 93 23.18 7.65 -7.11
C ALA A 93 22.99 8.89 -6.21
N TYR A 94 24.07 9.39 -5.58
CA TYR A 94 24.01 10.63 -4.80
C TYR A 94 23.71 11.86 -5.67
N LYS A 95 24.25 11.95 -6.89
CA LYS A 95 23.95 13.06 -7.83
C LYS A 95 22.49 13.05 -8.26
N GLU A 96 21.88 11.88 -8.39
CA GLU A 96 20.48 11.72 -8.75
C GLU A 96 19.52 11.87 -7.56
N GLY A 97 20.04 12.00 -6.31
CA GLY A 97 19.25 12.44 -5.17
C GLY A 97 18.89 11.36 -4.14
N ILE A 98 19.71 10.31 -4.00
CA ILE A 98 19.55 9.40 -2.86
C ILE A 98 19.98 10.09 -1.56
N ASP A 99 19.34 9.73 -0.45
CA ASP A 99 19.71 10.21 0.87
C ASP A 99 20.90 9.45 1.45
N PHE A 100 20.91 8.12 1.29
CA PHE A 100 21.96 7.24 1.79
C PHE A 100 22.21 6.05 0.87
N PHE A 101 23.45 5.55 0.93
CA PHE A 101 23.87 4.32 0.30
C PHE A 101 24.32 3.33 1.38
N VAL A 102 23.84 2.08 1.30
CA VAL A 102 24.14 0.98 2.23
C VAL A 102 24.70 -0.20 1.45
N HIS A 103 25.86 -0.69 1.86
CA HIS A 103 26.51 -1.83 1.21
C HIS A 103 25.97 -3.18 1.72
N LYS A 104 25.74 -4.14 0.83
CA LYS A 104 25.52 -5.55 1.18
C LYS A 104 26.88 -6.23 1.44
N PRO A 105 27.05 -7.07 2.47
CA PRO A 105 26.03 -7.58 3.39
C PRO A 105 25.55 -6.51 4.37
N ILE A 106 24.23 -6.40 4.53
CA ILE A 106 23.61 -5.36 5.35
C ILE A 106 24.00 -5.54 6.83
N ASN A 107 24.59 -4.49 7.39
CA ASN A 107 24.85 -4.43 8.83
C ASN A 107 23.60 -3.86 9.54
N ILE A 108 23.07 -4.61 10.52
CA ILE A 108 21.87 -4.22 11.26
C ILE A 108 22.05 -2.89 11.99
N LEU A 109 23.24 -2.62 12.55
CA LEU A 109 23.51 -1.35 13.23
C LEU A 109 23.56 -0.17 12.25
N GLU A 110 24.11 -0.40 11.06
CA GLU A 110 24.19 0.60 9.99
C GLU A 110 22.82 0.97 9.47
N ILE A 111 22.04 -0.03 9.00
CA ILE A 111 20.70 0.22 8.45
C ILE A 111 19.76 0.86 9.48
N ARG A 112 19.85 0.46 10.76
CA ARG A 112 19.12 1.11 11.85
C ARG A 112 19.47 2.58 11.96
N LYS A 113 20.78 2.90 11.95
CA LYS A 113 21.23 4.30 12.09
C LYS A 113 20.83 5.15 10.89
N VAL A 114 20.97 4.61 9.68
CA VAL A 114 20.54 5.26 8.45
C VAL A 114 19.04 5.56 8.48
N LEU A 115 18.21 4.55 8.80
CA LEU A 115 16.76 4.74 8.91
C LEU A 115 16.39 5.78 9.96
N GLN A 116 17.01 5.76 11.14
CA GLN A 116 16.77 6.76 12.18
C GLN A 116 17.10 8.19 11.70
N ASN A 117 18.18 8.37 10.97
CA ASN A 117 18.55 9.67 10.42
C ASN A 117 17.53 10.15 9.39
N VAL A 118 17.10 9.29 8.46
CA VAL A 118 16.10 9.65 7.44
C VAL A 118 14.74 9.94 8.07
N ILE A 119 14.34 9.17 9.09
CA ILE A 119 13.12 9.44 9.86
C ILE A 119 13.16 10.84 10.49
N GLN A 120 14.28 11.23 11.09
CA GLN A 120 14.44 12.57 11.64
C GLN A 120 14.34 13.67 10.57
N ILE A 121 14.94 13.44 9.39
CA ILE A 121 14.83 14.39 8.27
C ILE A 121 13.37 14.54 7.84
N THR A 122 12.65 13.43 7.61
CA THR A 122 11.23 13.47 7.23
C THR A 122 10.34 14.15 8.29
N GLU A 123 10.64 13.99 9.57
CA GLU A 123 9.90 14.66 10.66
C GLU A 123 10.15 16.17 10.65
N MET A 124 11.40 16.59 10.46
CA MET A 124 11.76 18.01 10.34
C MET A 124 11.08 18.68 9.14
N GLU A 125 11.04 18.03 7.98
CA GLU A 125 10.38 18.53 6.78
C GLU A 125 8.87 18.67 6.97
N GLN A 126 8.23 17.70 7.62
CA GLN A 126 6.81 17.77 7.97
C GLN A 126 6.51 18.93 8.94
N MET A 127 7.36 19.14 9.96
CA MET A 127 7.23 20.29 10.87
C MET A 127 7.39 21.62 10.13
N LEU A 128 8.37 21.73 9.24
CA LEU A 128 8.59 22.94 8.45
C LEU A 128 7.41 23.22 7.50
N SER A 129 6.83 22.18 6.89
CA SER A 129 5.64 22.33 6.04
C SER A 129 4.43 22.81 6.82
N ALA A 130 4.20 22.26 8.01
CA ALA A 130 3.13 22.68 8.92
C ALA A 130 3.30 24.14 9.37
N VAL A 131 4.52 24.56 9.70
CA VAL A 131 4.82 25.98 10.06
C VAL A 131 4.58 26.90 8.85
N ARG A 132 5.01 26.51 7.64
CA ARG A 132 4.73 27.29 6.42
C ARG A 132 3.25 27.46 6.16
N GLN A 133 2.45 26.41 6.31
CA GLN A 133 0.98 26.46 6.16
C GLN A 133 0.32 27.33 7.24
N ALA A 134 0.83 27.35 8.45
CA ALA A 134 0.31 28.17 9.54
C ALA A 134 0.64 29.67 9.38
N VAL A 135 1.72 30.01 8.69
CA VAL A 135 2.22 31.41 8.53
C VAL A 135 1.73 32.06 7.22
N LEU A 136 1.37 31.27 6.19
CA LEU A 136 0.86 31.81 4.92
C LEU A 136 -0.65 31.99 4.99
N PRO A 137 -1.21 33.18 4.61
CA PRO A 137 -2.68 33.37 4.54
C PRO A 137 -3.28 32.43 3.49
N SER A 138 -4.43 31.86 3.82
CA SER A 138 -5.18 30.82 3.10
C SER A 138 -5.71 31.21 1.71
N SER A 139 -4.96 31.89 0.86
CA SER A 139 -5.47 32.33 -0.45
C SER A 139 -4.92 31.59 -1.68
N MET A 140 -4.10 30.54 -1.51
CA MET A 140 -3.60 29.71 -2.63
C MET A 140 -3.55 28.22 -2.28
N ALA A 141 -4.51 27.68 -1.57
CA ALA A 141 -4.68 26.24 -1.47
C ALA A 141 -5.52 25.75 -2.65
N ALA A 142 -4.90 24.95 -3.52
CA ALA A 142 -5.65 24.09 -4.43
C ALA A 142 -6.61 23.20 -3.64
N PRO A 143 -7.78 22.81 -4.19
CA PRO A 143 -8.86 22.18 -3.42
C PRO A 143 -8.39 20.88 -2.77
N ALA A 144 -8.42 20.87 -1.43
CA ALA A 144 -8.02 19.76 -0.57
C ALA A 144 -9.04 18.59 -0.54
N GLU A 145 -10.01 18.54 -1.45
CA GLU A 145 -11.08 17.54 -1.42
C GLU A 145 -10.67 16.17 -1.98
N ASP A 146 -9.69 16.12 -2.90
CA ASP A 146 -9.32 14.86 -3.56
C ASP A 146 -8.32 13.99 -2.77
N SER A 147 -7.61 14.55 -1.80
CA SER A 147 -6.60 13.78 -1.02
C SER A 147 -7.19 13.05 0.20
N ASN A 148 -8.29 13.54 0.75
CA ASN A 148 -8.83 13.04 2.02
C ASN A 148 -9.42 11.61 1.92
N TRP A 149 -10.15 11.28 0.84
CA TRP A 149 -10.76 9.96 0.71
C TRP A 149 -9.72 8.83 0.49
N ARG A 150 -8.60 9.13 -0.18
CA ARG A 150 -7.52 8.13 -0.39
C ARG A 150 -6.85 7.77 0.92
N GLN A 151 -6.54 8.76 1.75
CA GLN A 151 -5.99 8.53 3.07
C GLN A 151 -6.98 7.77 3.95
N LYS A 152 -8.25 8.17 3.97
CA LYS A 152 -9.31 7.46 4.70
C LYS A 152 -9.49 6.02 4.23
N LEU A 153 -9.44 5.78 2.90
CA LEU A 153 -9.48 4.42 2.35
C LEU A 153 -8.26 3.60 2.81
N GLN A 154 -7.08 4.18 2.81
CA GLN A 154 -5.87 3.53 3.29
C GLN A 154 -5.99 3.13 4.76
N GLU A 155 -6.47 4.03 5.62
CA GLU A 155 -6.73 3.75 7.04
C GLU A 155 -7.71 2.58 7.20
N ILE A 156 -8.83 2.59 6.48
CA ILE A 156 -9.79 1.47 6.49
C ILE A 156 -9.15 0.14 6.07
N LEU A 157 -8.37 0.14 4.97
CA LEU A 157 -7.72 -1.08 4.48
C LEU A 157 -6.64 -1.58 5.44
N ALA A 158 -5.97 -0.68 6.19
CA ALA A 158 -5.02 -1.03 7.23
C ALA A 158 -5.74 -1.64 8.45
N ASP A 159 -6.83 -1.02 8.93
CA ASP A 159 -7.64 -1.50 10.05
C ASP A 159 -8.17 -2.92 9.81
N ILE A 160 -8.63 -3.21 8.60
CA ILE A 160 -9.12 -4.54 8.24
C ILE A 160 -8.02 -5.51 7.78
N GLY A 161 -6.74 -5.12 7.93
CA GLY A 161 -5.55 -5.97 7.74
C GLY A 161 -5.23 -6.34 6.30
N ILE A 162 -5.66 -5.52 5.32
CA ILE A 162 -5.40 -5.80 3.89
C ILE A 162 -4.60 -4.72 3.16
N TRP A 163 -4.16 -3.67 3.85
CA TRP A 163 -3.24 -2.71 3.26
C TRP A 163 -1.88 -3.36 3.00
N GLY A 164 -1.31 -3.12 1.82
CA GLY A 164 0.02 -3.65 1.46
C GLY A 164 0.06 -5.14 1.07
N ILE A 165 -1.08 -5.83 0.96
CA ILE A 165 -1.12 -7.21 0.44
C ILE A 165 -1.53 -7.26 -1.03
N THR A 166 -1.27 -8.39 -1.68
CA THR A 166 -1.74 -8.65 -3.05
C THR A 166 -3.26 -8.47 -3.15
N GLY A 167 -3.71 -7.58 -4.02
CA GLY A 167 -5.12 -7.24 -4.22
C GLY A 167 -5.53 -5.87 -3.64
N SER A 168 -4.76 -5.28 -2.71
CA SER A 168 -5.07 -3.96 -2.15
C SER A 168 -5.00 -2.84 -3.20
N ARG A 169 -4.02 -2.89 -4.10
CA ARG A 169 -3.91 -1.94 -5.20
C ARG A 169 -5.11 -2.01 -6.14
N GLU A 170 -5.51 -3.20 -6.51
CA GLU A 170 -6.69 -3.44 -7.34
C GLU A 170 -7.97 -2.94 -6.66
N ILE A 171 -8.09 -3.09 -5.33
CA ILE A 171 -9.22 -2.56 -4.54
C ILE A 171 -9.23 -1.02 -4.56
N VAL A 172 -8.09 -0.36 -4.37
CA VAL A 172 -8.01 1.12 -4.39
C VAL A 172 -8.42 1.68 -5.74
N VAL A 173 -7.92 1.09 -6.85
CA VAL A 173 -8.31 1.52 -8.21
C VAL A 173 -9.79 1.23 -8.47
N ALA A 174 -10.32 0.11 -7.99
CA ALA A 174 -11.74 -0.20 -8.10
C ALA A 174 -12.61 0.83 -7.34
N VAL A 175 -12.23 1.19 -6.11
CA VAL A 175 -12.94 2.19 -5.29
C VAL A 175 -12.88 3.57 -5.95
N TRP A 176 -11.69 3.96 -6.47
CA TRP A 176 -11.56 5.21 -7.22
C TRP A 176 -12.51 5.28 -8.42
N TYR A 177 -12.54 4.25 -9.25
CA TYR A 177 -13.43 4.17 -10.39
C TYR A 177 -14.91 4.21 -10.00
N LEU A 178 -15.28 3.49 -8.94
CA LEU A 178 -16.66 3.48 -8.44
C LEU A 178 -17.07 4.82 -7.83
N LYS A 179 -16.14 5.51 -7.13
CA LYS A 179 -16.39 6.82 -6.55
C LYS A 179 -16.61 7.88 -7.63
N GLU A 180 -15.78 7.92 -8.68
CA GLU A 180 -16.01 8.83 -9.81
C GLU A 180 -17.39 8.62 -10.47
N ARG A 181 -17.77 7.36 -10.65
CA ARG A 181 -19.04 7.00 -11.26
C ARG A 181 -20.25 7.32 -10.36
N HIS A 182 -20.10 7.17 -9.06
CA HIS A 182 -21.14 7.47 -8.07
C HIS A 182 -21.40 8.98 -7.96
N LEU A 183 -20.39 9.82 -8.16
CA LEU A 183 -20.52 11.28 -8.22
C LEU A 183 -21.22 11.78 -9.51
N LEU A 184 -21.11 11.01 -10.60
CA LEU A 184 -21.67 11.36 -11.90
C LEU A 184 -23.08 10.83 -12.13
N ASP A 185 -23.47 9.71 -11.48
CA ASP A 185 -24.74 9.02 -11.77
C ASP A 185 -25.27 8.25 -10.55
N THR A 186 -26.07 8.89 -9.71
CA THR A 186 -26.61 8.35 -8.44
C THR A 186 -27.60 7.19 -8.59
N HIS A 187 -27.84 6.65 -9.79
CA HIS A 187 -28.86 5.63 -10.03
C HIS A 187 -28.45 4.46 -10.95
N GLN A 188 -27.18 4.34 -11.37
CA GLN A 188 -26.79 3.23 -12.21
C GLN A 188 -26.21 2.04 -11.42
N GLU A 189 -26.85 0.87 -11.56
CA GLU A 189 -26.26 -0.40 -11.13
C GLU A 189 -24.96 -0.68 -11.91
N TYR A 190 -23.86 -0.95 -11.20
CA TYR A 190 -22.61 -1.37 -11.82
C TYR A 190 -22.46 -2.88 -11.82
N GLN A 191 -21.75 -3.39 -12.83
CA GLN A 191 -21.35 -4.79 -12.88
C GLN A 191 -19.88 -4.92 -12.44
N LEU A 192 -19.58 -5.93 -11.62
CA LEU A 192 -18.20 -6.18 -11.17
C LEU A 192 -17.25 -6.47 -12.33
N ALA A 193 -17.76 -7.05 -13.44
CA ALA A 193 -16.98 -7.27 -14.64
C ALA A 193 -16.42 -5.98 -15.23
N ASP A 194 -17.22 -4.90 -15.26
CA ASP A 194 -16.79 -3.58 -15.76
C ASP A 194 -15.72 -2.97 -14.85
N VAL A 195 -15.88 -3.15 -13.53
CA VAL A 195 -14.89 -2.71 -12.54
C VAL A 195 -13.55 -3.42 -12.76
N TYR A 196 -13.56 -4.75 -12.91
CA TYR A 196 -12.34 -5.52 -13.13
C TYR A 196 -11.67 -5.19 -14.47
N GLN A 197 -12.47 -4.93 -15.51
CA GLN A 197 -11.95 -4.48 -16.80
C GLN A 197 -11.25 -3.13 -16.66
N ARG A 198 -11.89 -2.16 -15.97
CA ARG A 198 -11.31 -0.83 -15.76
C ARG A 198 -10.04 -0.88 -14.91
N VAL A 199 -10.05 -1.64 -13.83
CA VAL A 199 -8.84 -1.89 -13.02
C VAL A 199 -7.71 -2.47 -13.88
N GLY A 200 -8.04 -3.40 -14.78
CA GLY A 200 -7.06 -3.97 -15.69
C GLY A 200 -6.48 -2.96 -16.68
N GLN A 201 -7.30 -2.08 -17.23
CA GLN A 201 -6.88 -1.01 -18.13
C GLN A 201 -5.95 -0.01 -17.42
N GLU A 202 -6.32 0.39 -16.20
CA GLU A 202 -5.59 1.38 -15.42
C GLU A 202 -4.22 0.86 -14.95
N LEU A 203 -4.18 -0.39 -14.47
CA LEU A 203 -2.95 -0.95 -13.87
C LEU A 203 -2.01 -1.62 -14.90
N TYR A 204 -2.56 -2.10 -16.03
CA TYR A 204 -1.80 -2.97 -16.93
C TYR A 204 -1.90 -2.57 -18.41
N GLY A 205 -2.53 -1.42 -18.70
CA GLY A 205 -2.67 -0.88 -20.06
C GLY A 205 -3.94 -1.34 -20.80
N SER A 206 -4.16 -0.81 -22.02
CA SER A 206 -5.42 -0.89 -22.77
C SER A 206 -5.82 -2.31 -23.23
N GLU A 207 -4.91 -3.27 -23.28
CA GLU A 207 -5.21 -4.66 -23.67
C GLU A 207 -5.34 -5.56 -22.44
N THR A 208 -6.51 -5.55 -21.81
CA THR A 208 -6.79 -6.47 -20.70
C THR A 208 -7.45 -7.73 -21.23
N SER A 209 -6.68 -8.83 -21.33
CA SER A 209 -7.21 -10.14 -21.71
C SER A 209 -8.19 -10.69 -20.66
N ALA A 210 -9.13 -11.57 -21.07
CA ALA A 210 -10.07 -12.23 -20.15
C ALA A 210 -9.35 -13.01 -19.03
N ALA A 211 -8.18 -13.58 -19.31
CA ALA A 211 -7.35 -14.27 -18.33
C ALA A 211 -6.82 -13.31 -17.26
N ARG A 212 -6.37 -12.11 -17.65
CA ARG A 212 -5.89 -11.06 -16.74
C ARG A 212 -7.03 -10.51 -15.87
N GLN A 213 -8.20 -10.28 -16.47
CA GLN A 213 -9.40 -9.85 -15.75
C GLN A 213 -9.79 -10.85 -14.66
N LYS A 214 -9.74 -12.15 -14.96
CA LYS A 214 -9.97 -13.22 -13.98
C LYS A 214 -8.90 -13.25 -12.88
N GLY A 215 -7.65 -12.93 -13.24
CA GLY A 215 -6.56 -12.78 -12.27
C GLY A 215 -6.79 -11.63 -11.29
N ILE A 216 -7.26 -10.47 -11.78
CA ILE A 216 -7.64 -9.30 -10.96
C ILE A 216 -8.78 -9.67 -10.01
N GLU A 217 -9.84 -10.29 -10.52
CA GLU A 217 -10.95 -10.78 -9.69
C GLU A 217 -10.45 -11.66 -8.54
N GLN A 218 -9.58 -12.62 -8.85
CA GLN A 218 -9.04 -13.53 -7.84
C GLN A 218 -8.18 -12.82 -6.78
N LYS A 219 -7.36 -11.83 -7.18
CA LYS A 219 -6.57 -11.04 -6.24
C LYS A 219 -7.47 -10.24 -5.29
N ILE A 220 -8.47 -9.54 -5.82
CA ILE A 220 -9.45 -8.79 -5.05
C ILE A 220 -10.21 -9.73 -4.09
N ARG A 221 -10.72 -10.87 -4.58
CA ARG A 221 -11.45 -11.82 -3.75
C ARG A 221 -10.59 -12.38 -2.61
N ARG A 222 -9.32 -12.71 -2.86
CA ARG A 222 -8.40 -13.17 -1.82
C ARG A 222 -8.13 -12.11 -0.77
N ALA A 223 -7.97 -10.85 -1.18
CA ALA A 223 -7.79 -9.73 -0.25
C ALA A 223 -9.04 -9.56 0.64
N ILE A 224 -10.24 -9.55 0.05
CA ILE A 224 -11.51 -9.46 0.77
C ILE A 224 -11.70 -10.63 1.73
N GLN A 225 -11.38 -11.87 1.32
CA GLN A 225 -11.44 -13.03 2.19
C GLN A 225 -10.51 -12.88 3.39
N LYS A 226 -9.29 -12.37 3.15
CA LYS A 226 -8.33 -12.12 4.23
C LYS A 226 -8.82 -11.06 5.21
N ALA A 227 -9.48 -9.99 4.72
CA ALA A 227 -10.12 -8.99 5.58
C ALA A 227 -11.24 -9.60 6.44
N GLN A 228 -12.08 -10.46 5.85
CA GLN A 228 -13.15 -11.16 6.59
C GLN A 228 -12.57 -12.06 7.68
N THR A 229 -11.53 -12.83 7.37
CA THR A 229 -10.85 -13.70 8.34
C THR A 229 -10.17 -12.88 9.44
N HIS A 230 -9.53 -11.75 9.10
CA HIS A 230 -8.92 -10.85 10.08
C HIS A 230 -9.96 -10.28 11.07
N LEU A 231 -11.07 -9.76 10.56
CA LEU A 231 -12.17 -9.27 11.40
C LEU A 231 -12.79 -10.39 12.23
N ALA A 232 -13.00 -11.59 11.66
CA ALA A 232 -13.51 -12.74 12.39
C ALA A 232 -12.57 -13.18 13.53
N SER A 233 -11.25 -13.10 13.35
CA SER A 233 -10.26 -13.36 14.40
C SER A 233 -10.41 -12.36 15.56
N ARG A 234 -10.44 -11.05 15.24
CA ARG A 234 -10.63 -10.00 16.24
C ARG A 234 -11.94 -10.19 17.03
N GLY A 235 -13.04 -10.41 16.33
CA GLY A 235 -14.34 -10.64 16.97
C GLY A 235 -14.44 -11.96 17.76
N THR A 236 -13.55 -12.94 17.48
CA THR A 236 -13.44 -14.18 18.26
C THR A 236 -12.64 -13.95 19.54
N GLU A 237 -11.63 -13.06 19.52
CA GLU A 237 -10.82 -12.67 20.68
C GLU A 237 -11.59 -11.70 21.57
N ASP A 238 -12.20 -10.66 20.99
CA ASP A 238 -13.05 -9.70 21.68
C ASP A 238 -14.21 -9.27 20.76
N PHE A 239 -15.43 -9.65 21.14
CA PHE A 239 -16.64 -9.29 20.39
C PHE A 239 -16.96 -7.78 20.43
N TYR A 240 -16.38 -7.05 21.37
CA TYR A 240 -16.54 -5.61 21.53
C TYR A 240 -15.36 -4.82 20.96
N ASP A 241 -14.46 -5.46 20.22
CA ASP A 241 -13.37 -4.79 19.51
C ASP A 241 -13.92 -3.71 18.56
N ASP A 242 -13.40 -2.48 18.68
CA ASP A 242 -13.90 -1.32 17.94
C ASP A 242 -13.84 -1.52 16.42
N ILE A 243 -12.77 -2.11 15.91
CA ILE A 243 -12.58 -2.38 14.48
C ILE A 243 -13.57 -3.45 14.00
N PHE A 244 -13.78 -4.51 14.80
CA PHE A 244 -14.74 -5.53 14.50
C PHE A 244 -16.17 -4.97 14.43
N ILE A 245 -16.59 -4.19 15.45
CA ILE A 245 -17.92 -3.56 15.49
C ILE A 245 -18.11 -2.63 14.30
N GLU A 246 -17.08 -1.84 13.98
CA GLU A 246 -17.16 -0.83 12.94
C GLU A 246 -17.29 -1.44 11.54
N TYR A 247 -16.54 -2.49 11.22
CA TYR A 247 -16.42 -2.98 9.84
C TYR A 247 -17.12 -4.29 9.54
N ALA A 248 -17.31 -5.19 10.53
CA ALA A 248 -17.80 -6.54 10.29
C ALA A 248 -19.17 -6.59 9.60
N SER A 249 -20.13 -5.77 10.05
CA SER A 249 -21.48 -5.72 9.47
C SER A 249 -21.62 -4.77 8.28
N ARG A 250 -20.74 -3.77 8.20
CA ARG A 250 -20.79 -2.74 7.13
C ARG A 250 -20.17 -3.24 5.84
N LEU A 251 -19.02 -3.91 5.94
CA LEU A 251 -18.30 -4.40 4.75
C LEU A 251 -18.72 -5.82 4.35
N PHE A 252 -19.28 -6.61 5.27
CA PHE A 252 -19.62 -8.02 5.05
C PHE A 252 -21.05 -8.36 5.47
N ASP A 253 -21.52 -9.51 5.04
CA ASP A 253 -22.72 -10.10 5.63
C ASP A 253 -22.35 -10.69 6.99
N PHE A 254 -22.91 -10.11 8.05
CA PHE A 254 -22.53 -10.46 9.42
C PHE A 254 -22.66 -11.94 9.73
N GLY A 255 -23.69 -12.61 9.16
CA GLY A 255 -23.82 -14.07 9.26
C GLY A 255 -22.65 -14.85 8.65
N GLN A 256 -22.02 -14.31 7.59
CA GLN A 256 -20.83 -14.90 6.98
C GLN A 256 -19.56 -14.65 7.81
N VAL A 257 -19.48 -13.50 8.49
CA VAL A 257 -18.40 -13.24 9.46
C VAL A 257 -18.54 -14.17 10.67
N GLN A 258 -19.75 -14.36 11.18
CA GLN A 258 -19.99 -15.35 12.26
C GLN A 258 -19.65 -16.78 11.84
N GLN A 259 -19.90 -17.13 10.57
CA GLN A 259 -19.53 -18.43 10.04
C GLN A 259 -18.00 -18.59 10.01
N GLU A 260 -17.27 -17.54 9.61
CA GLU A 260 -15.81 -17.51 9.64
C GLU A 260 -15.28 -17.61 11.09
N MET A 261 -15.90 -16.92 12.05
CA MET A 261 -15.57 -17.06 13.49
C MET A 261 -15.74 -18.51 13.97
N ARG A 262 -16.82 -19.20 13.55
CA ARG A 262 -17.03 -20.61 13.88
C ARG A 262 -15.97 -21.51 13.26
N LEU A 263 -15.51 -21.21 12.03
CA LEU A 263 -14.42 -21.92 11.38
C LEU A 263 -13.14 -21.78 12.19
N LEU A 264 -12.77 -20.55 12.59
CA LEU A 264 -11.59 -20.28 13.42
C LEU A 264 -11.63 -20.97 14.79
N GLN A 265 -12.84 -21.17 15.33
CA GLN A 265 -13.06 -21.92 16.58
C GLN A 265 -13.11 -23.45 16.38
N GLY A 266 -12.93 -23.95 15.16
CA GLY A 266 -13.04 -25.39 14.86
C GLY A 266 -14.46 -25.97 14.98
N LYS A 267 -15.51 -25.13 14.96
CA LYS A 267 -16.93 -25.54 15.09
C LYS A 267 -17.57 -25.88 13.75
N THR A 268 -16.91 -25.62 12.63
CA THR A 268 -17.34 -25.90 11.27
C THR A 268 -16.14 -26.02 10.35
N ASP A 269 -16.29 -26.75 9.25
CA ASP A 269 -15.29 -26.86 8.19
C ASP A 269 -15.59 -25.94 7.00
N GLN A 270 -16.69 -25.18 7.06
CA GLN A 270 -17.11 -24.32 5.96
C GLN A 270 -16.74 -22.85 6.25
N PRO A 271 -15.93 -22.21 5.37
CA PRO A 271 -15.60 -20.79 5.50
C PRO A 271 -16.81 -19.90 5.23
N GLY A 272 -16.79 -18.71 5.77
CA GLY A 272 -17.74 -17.66 5.43
C GLY A 272 -17.59 -17.22 3.96
N LYS A 273 -18.72 -17.02 3.28
CA LYS A 273 -18.74 -16.55 1.89
C LYS A 273 -18.53 -15.04 1.84
N ILE A 274 -17.77 -14.57 0.86
CA ILE A 274 -17.59 -13.14 0.60
C ILE A 274 -18.58 -12.63 -0.43
N ASN A 275 -19.06 -11.40 -0.24
CA ASN A 275 -19.83 -10.64 -1.22
C ASN A 275 -19.03 -9.41 -1.64
N THR A 276 -18.37 -9.49 -2.80
CA THR A 276 -17.50 -8.43 -3.31
C THR A 276 -18.25 -7.13 -3.57
N LYS A 277 -19.51 -7.18 -4.04
CA LYS A 277 -20.32 -6.00 -4.31
C LYS A 277 -20.63 -5.27 -3.00
N LYS A 278 -21.09 -5.98 -1.98
CA LYS A 278 -21.36 -5.42 -0.65
C LYS A 278 -20.09 -4.80 -0.02
N PHE A 279 -18.94 -5.45 -0.20
CA PHE A 279 -17.67 -4.93 0.30
C PHE A 279 -17.34 -3.56 -0.31
N PHE A 280 -17.45 -3.40 -1.63
CA PHE A 280 -17.23 -2.12 -2.29
C PHE A 280 -18.26 -1.06 -1.90
N GLU A 281 -19.54 -1.43 -1.84
CA GLU A 281 -20.60 -0.54 -1.38
C GLU A 281 -20.37 -0.04 0.04
N GLY A 282 -19.95 -0.93 0.95
CA GLY A 282 -19.59 -0.59 2.32
C GLY A 282 -18.40 0.36 2.42
N LEU A 283 -17.37 0.17 1.57
CA LEU A 283 -16.23 1.09 1.48
C LEU A 283 -16.66 2.47 0.98
N LEU A 284 -17.46 2.54 -0.08
CA LEU A 284 -17.93 3.82 -0.64
C LEU A 284 -18.73 4.61 0.40
N LEU A 285 -19.66 3.96 1.12
CA LEU A 285 -20.44 4.59 2.20
C LEU A 285 -19.58 5.11 3.36
N LYS A 286 -18.38 4.60 3.53
CA LYS A 286 -17.44 5.07 4.56
C LYS A 286 -16.59 6.24 4.07
N LEU A 287 -16.45 6.40 2.77
CA LEU A 287 -15.63 7.44 2.15
C LEU A 287 -16.43 8.71 1.81
N ASP A 288 -17.75 8.62 1.84
CA ASP A 288 -18.67 9.76 1.79
C ASP A 288 -18.77 10.40 3.18
#